data_1f59c4a6e612d1f0c2fd50e84a9d7234
#
_entry.id   1f59c4a6e612d1f0c2fd50e84a9d7234
#
_cell.length_a   1.000
_cell.length_b   1.000
_cell.length_c   1.000
_cell.angle_alpha   90.00
_cell.angle_beta   90.00
_cell.angle_gamma   90.00
#
_symmetry.space_group_name_H-M   'P 1'
#
loop_
_entity.id
_entity.type
_entity.pdbx_description
1 polymer ?
#
loop_
_entity_poly.entity_id
_entity_poly.type
_entity_poly.pdbx_seq_one_letter_code
_entity_poly.pdbx_strand_id
1 'polypeptide(L)'
;MKKAPKAGAATKRVRRPLILLTNDDGFYHETIQTLYRRLRDLGQAYIVAPDREKSACSLAITLRRPLRIQHVKPRVWAVEGTPGDCIYFALQKLLPRRPDLIISGMNPGPNLGQQDINYSGTVAGAIQGTFLGIPSIAVSLLPDASGGFDLKFAAEVVRTIAANVLASGLPPGTALNVNIPPPPVKGVKITRLGWKFYDPEIIEKTDPRNSSYFWIGTGVPRRVGDAGTDVMAAHEGYISMTPLHTDMTAHHILSSPKLRRLAMALAPLKQ
;
A
#
# COMPACT_ATOMS: atom_id res chain seq x y z
N MET A 1 59.59 -18.26 -23.55
CA MET A 1 58.51 -18.30 -22.55
C MET A 1 57.64 -17.06 -22.78
N LYS A 2 56.45 -17.20 -23.38
CA LYS A 2 55.50 -16.10 -23.59
C LYS A 2 54.56 -16.01 -22.37
N LYS A 3 54.53 -14.85 -21.66
CA LYS A 3 53.62 -14.58 -20.55
C LYS A 3 52.17 -14.53 -21.09
N ALA A 4 51.31 -15.33 -20.48
CA ALA A 4 49.86 -15.28 -20.69
C ALA A 4 49.26 -13.93 -20.21
N PRO A 5 48.23 -13.38 -20.89
CA PRO A 5 47.59 -12.15 -20.44
C PRO A 5 46.76 -12.41 -19.17
N LYS A 6 46.91 -11.53 -18.17
CA LYS A 6 46.07 -11.52 -16.95
C LYS A 6 44.63 -11.25 -17.35
N ALA A 7 43.72 -12.18 -17.00
CA ALA A 7 42.28 -11.97 -17.13
C ALA A 7 41.86 -10.77 -16.26
N GLY A 8 41.38 -9.72 -16.91
CA GLY A 8 40.84 -8.56 -16.25
C GLY A 8 39.56 -8.96 -15.47
N ALA A 9 39.53 -8.70 -14.18
CA ALA A 9 38.35 -8.86 -13.35
C ALA A 9 37.24 -7.97 -13.89
N ALA A 10 36.22 -8.59 -14.51
CA ALA A 10 35.00 -7.88 -14.92
C ALA A 10 34.34 -7.30 -13.67
N THR A 11 34.41 -6.00 -13.48
CA THR A 11 33.67 -5.28 -12.45
C THR A 11 32.17 -5.55 -12.68
N LYS A 12 31.55 -6.36 -11.83
CA LYS A 12 30.09 -6.54 -11.82
C LYS A 12 29.47 -5.15 -11.69
N ARG A 13 28.90 -4.61 -12.77
CA ARG A 13 28.10 -3.39 -12.73
C ARG A 13 26.99 -3.64 -11.71
N VAL A 14 27.04 -2.94 -10.59
CA VAL A 14 25.96 -2.98 -9.57
C VAL A 14 24.68 -2.55 -10.28
N ARG A 15 23.75 -3.48 -10.39
CA ARG A 15 22.47 -3.23 -11.08
C ARG A 15 21.63 -2.27 -10.27
N ARG A 16 21.23 -1.14 -10.86
CA ARG A 16 20.35 -0.18 -10.18
C ARG A 16 19.02 -0.84 -9.83
N PRO A 17 18.51 -0.68 -8.58
CA PRO A 17 17.21 -1.19 -8.17
C PRO A 17 16.08 -0.73 -9.10
N LEU A 18 15.05 -1.56 -9.30
CA LEU A 18 13.81 -1.21 -9.97
C LEU A 18 12.72 -1.04 -8.92
N ILE A 19 12.12 0.14 -8.88
CA ILE A 19 11.07 0.53 -7.91
C ILE A 19 9.78 0.73 -8.69
N LEU A 20 8.74 -0.02 -8.35
CA LEU A 20 7.39 0.16 -8.88
C LEU A 20 6.58 1.04 -7.93
N LEU A 21 5.96 2.08 -8.46
CA LEU A 21 5.02 2.95 -7.77
C LEU A 21 3.61 2.70 -8.30
N THR A 22 2.66 2.60 -7.39
CA THR A 22 1.22 2.59 -7.65
C THR A 22 0.49 3.42 -6.59
N ASN A 23 -0.79 3.68 -6.74
CA ASN A 23 -1.67 4.31 -5.77
C ASN A 23 -3.13 4.01 -6.13
N ASP A 24 -4.08 4.52 -5.37
CA ASP A 24 -5.52 4.51 -5.68
C ASP A 24 -6.06 5.89 -6.12
N ASP A 25 -5.27 6.98 -5.95
CA ASP A 25 -5.67 8.33 -6.37
C ASP A 25 -5.55 8.58 -7.88
N GLY A 26 -4.80 7.73 -8.58
CA GLY A 26 -4.51 7.85 -10.01
C GLY A 26 -3.09 8.30 -10.33
N PHE A 27 -2.62 7.93 -11.54
CA PHE A 27 -1.23 8.13 -11.97
C PHE A 27 -0.81 9.60 -12.04
N TYR A 28 -1.74 10.51 -12.23
CA TYR A 28 -1.49 11.96 -12.37
C TYR A 28 -1.43 12.69 -11.02
N HIS A 29 -1.86 12.06 -9.93
CA HIS A 29 -1.94 12.71 -8.62
C HIS A 29 -0.57 13.23 -8.16
N GLU A 30 -0.53 14.42 -7.55
CA GLU A 30 0.72 15.10 -7.20
C GLU A 30 1.59 14.29 -6.24
N THR A 31 0.98 13.52 -5.36
CA THR A 31 1.66 12.70 -4.35
C THR A 31 2.55 11.64 -4.99
N ILE A 32 2.02 10.84 -5.94
CA ILE A 32 2.80 9.81 -6.63
C ILE A 32 3.85 10.43 -7.55
N GLN A 33 3.54 11.57 -8.19
CA GLN A 33 4.49 12.28 -9.04
C GLN A 33 5.66 12.85 -8.23
N THR A 34 5.41 13.37 -7.03
CA THR A 34 6.45 13.86 -6.13
C THR A 34 7.33 12.72 -5.64
N LEU A 35 6.74 11.61 -5.23
CA LEU A 35 7.46 10.41 -4.85
C LEU A 35 8.31 9.85 -6.01
N TYR A 36 7.75 9.79 -7.22
CA TYR A 36 8.46 9.35 -8.43
C TYR A 36 9.71 10.18 -8.68
N ARG A 37 9.60 11.52 -8.61
CA ARG A 37 10.75 12.41 -8.78
C ARG A 37 11.83 12.15 -7.73
N ARG A 38 11.43 11.95 -6.48
CA ARG A 38 12.36 11.79 -5.36
C ARG A 38 13.10 10.46 -5.35
N LEU A 39 12.47 9.38 -5.81
CA LEU A 39 13.07 8.05 -5.79
C LEU A 39 13.98 7.73 -6.98
N ARG A 40 14.05 8.62 -7.97
CA ARG A 40 14.89 8.41 -9.17
C ARG A 40 16.40 8.33 -8.89
N ASP A 41 16.86 8.85 -7.79
CA ASP A 41 18.26 8.74 -7.37
C ASP A 41 18.59 7.36 -6.77
N LEU A 42 17.63 6.72 -6.11
CA LEU A 42 17.80 5.37 -5.57
C LEU A 42 17.82 4.29 -6.65
N GLY A 43 17.01 4.45 -7.71
CA GLY A 43 16.85 3.39 -8.68
C GLY A 43 16.14 3.81 -9.96
N GLN A 44 15.71 2.80 -10.71
CA GLN A 44 14.82 2.98 -11.85
C GLN A 44 13.38 2.97 -11.34
N ALA A 45 12.80 4.15 -11.13
CA ALA A 45 11.41 4.28 -10.72
C ALA A 45 10.47 4.15 -11.94
N TYR A 46 9.37 3.44 -11.75
CA TYR A 46 8.27 3.26 -12.69
C TYR A 46 6.95 3.59 -12.02
N ILE A 47 6.03 4.22 -12.73
CA ILE A 47 4.64 4.38 -12.29
C ILE A 47 3.76 3.47 -13.16
N VAL A 48 3.02 2.58 -12.52
CA VAL A 48 1.88 1.87 -13.09
C VAL A 48 0.74 2.02 -12.12
N ALA A 49 -0.22 2.89 -12.42
CA ALA A 49 -1.25 3.29 -11.49
C ALA A 49 -2.61 3.47 -12.21
N PRO A 50 -3.72 3.51 -11.50
CA PRO A 50 -5.05 3.70 -12.08
C PRO A 50 -5.14 4.98 -12.91
N ASP A 51 -5.98 4.94 -13.95
CA ASP A 51 -6.28 6.08 -14.82
C ASP A 51 -7.09 7.18 -14.11
N ARG A 52 -7.77 6.82 -13.03
CA ARG A 52 -8.62 7.67 -12.18
C ARG A 52 -8.61 7.16 -10.74
N GLU A 53 -9.20 7.93 -9.86
CA GLU A 53 -9.39 7.57 -8.46
C GLU A 53 -10.13 6.22 -8.29
N LYS A 54 -9.63 5.40 -7.36
CA LYS A 54 -10.13 4.08 -6.97
C LYS A 54 -10.20 3.93 -5.44
N SER A 55 -10.57 5.00 -4.75
CA SER A 55 -10.72 4.99 -3.29
C SER A 55 -11.67 3.89 -2.83
N ALA A 56 -11.40 3.32 -1.67
CA ALA A 56 -12.17 2.24 -1.04
C ALA A 56 -12.32 0.96 -1.88
N CYS A 57 -11.41 0.71 -2.84
CA CYS A 57 -11.48 -0.48 -3.69
C CYS A 57 -10.94 -1.76 -3.02
N SER A 58 -10.30 -1.68 -1.86
CA SER A 58 -9.71 -2.83 -1.19
C SER A 58 -8.78 -3.66 -2.11
N LEU A 59 -8.66 -4.97 -1.88
CA LEU A 59 -7.89 -5.92 -2.71
C LEU A 59 -8.61 -6.37 -4.00
N ALA A 60 -9.52 -5.56 -4.53
CA ALA A 60 -10.26 -5.90 -5.73
C ALA A 60 -9.34 -6.07 -6.96
N ILE A 61 -9.63 -7.08 -7.77
CA ILE A 61 -9.04 -7.31 -9.11
C ILE A 61 -10.15 -7.45 -10.15
N THR A 62 -9.87 -7.01 -11.37
CA THR A 62 -10.86 -6.97 -12.45
C THR A 62 -10.75 -8.20 -13.34
N LEU A 63 -11.63 -9.19 -13.16
CA LEU A 63 -11.60 -10.45 -13.90
C LEU A 63 -12.64 -10.55 -15.03
N ARG A 64 -13.71 -9.74 -15.01
CA ARG A 64 -14.89 -9.97 -15.87
C ARG A 64 -15.07 -8.93 -16.97
N ARG A 65 -14.13 -8.02 -17.18
CA ARG A 65 -14.11 -7.04 -18.26
C ARG A 65 -12.68 -6.78 -18.73
N PRO A 66 -12.50 -6.40 -20.00
CA PRO A 66 -11.18 -6.00 -20.48
C PRO A 66 -10.73 -4.71 -19.79
N LEU A 67 -9.41 -4.56 -19.64
CA LEU A 67 -8.77 -3.37 -19.10
C LEU A 67 -7.90 -2.72 -20.18
N ARG A 68 -7.93 -1.39 -20.25
CA ARG A 68 -7.07 -0.62 -21.16
C ARG A 68 -5.86 -0.10 -20.41
N ILE A 69 -4.75 -0.04 -21.14
CA ILE A 69 -3.48 0.48 -20.64
C ILE A 69 -3.04 1.60 -21.58
N GLN A 70 -2.72 2.74 -21.02
CA GLN A 70 -2.17 3.88 -21.75
C GLN A 70 -0.71 4.08 -21.35
N HIS A 71 0.22 4.11 -22.31
CA HIS A 71 1.58 4.58 -22.10
C HIS A 71 1.57 6.11 -22.12
N VAL A 72 1.76 6.74 -20.96
CA VAL A 72 1.66 8.19 -20.79
C VAL A 72 2.96 8.90 -21.15
N LYS A 73 4.08 8.37 -20.64
CA LYS A 73 5.45 8.83 -20.90
C LYS A 73 6.44 7.74 -20.50
N PRO A 74 7.72 7.84 -20.83
CA PRO A 74 8.70 6.84 -20.42
C PRO A 74 8.60 6.47 -18.95
N ARG A 75 8.43 5.16 -18.68
CA ARG A 75 8.26 4.56 -17.35
C ARG A 75 6.97 4.93 -16.60
N VAL A 76 5.95 5.44 -17.29
CA VAL A 76 4.66 5.80 -16.70
C VAL A 76 3.52 5.26 -17.54
N TRP A 77 2.65 4.46 -16.92
CA TRP A 77 1.45 3.90 -17.50
C TRP A 77 0.23 4.17 -16.63
N ALA A 78 -0.89 4.46 -17.27
CA ALA A 78 -2.21 4.50 -16.67
C ALA A 78 -2.98 3.22 -17.03
N VAL A 79 -3.66 2.63 -16.06
CA VAL A 79 -4.43 1.40 -16.21
C VAL A 79 -5.89 1.66 -15.83
N GLU A 80 -6.84 1.22 -16.68
CA GLU A 80 -8.28 1.28 -16.36
C GLU A 80 -8.66 0.18 -15.35
N GLY A 81 -8.02 0.19 -14.17
CA GLY A 81 -8.13 -0.85 -13.17
C GLY A 81 -7.88 -0.36 -11.74
N THR A 82 -7.80 -1.30 -10.82
CA THR A 82 -7.45 -1.09 -9.42
C THR A 82 -5.91 -1.07 -9.23
N PRO A 83 -5.39 -0.69 -8.06
CA PRO A 83 -3.96 -0.83 -7.75
C PRO A 83 -3.46 -2.28 -7.91
N GLY A 84 -4.28 -3.28 -7.54
CA GLY A 84 -3.98 -4.70 -7.76
C GLY A 84 -3.81 -5.06 -9.24
N ASP A 85 -4.71 -4.58 -10.10
CA ASP A 85 -4.62 -4.75 -11.55
C ASP A 85 -3.34 -4.10 -12.09
N CYS A 86 -3.01 -2.90 -11.63
CA CYS A 86 -1.80 -2.18 -12.03
C CYS A 86 -0.54 -2.99 -11.74
N ILE A 87 -0.46 -3.64 -10.58
CA ILE A 87 0.68 -4.48 -10.20
C ILE A 87 0.76 -5.72 -11.10
N TYR A 88 -0.36 -6.39 -11.40
CA TYR A 88 -0.36 -7.51 -12.33
C TYR A 88 0.14 -7.12 -13.72
N PHE A 89 -0.37 -6.02 -14.28
CA PHE A 89 0.10 -5.53 -15.58
C PHE A 89 1.57 -5.10 -15.54
N ALA A 90 2.00 -4.45 -14.48
CA ALA A 90 3.38 -4.07 -14.30
C ALA A 90 4.30 -5.28 -14.41
N LEU A 91 4.02 -6.34 -13.66
CA LEU A 91 4.89 -7.51 -13.58
C LEU A 91 4.85 -8.39 -14.83
N GLN A 92 3.68 -8.52 -15.46
CA GLN A 92 3.49 -9.45 -16.57
C GLN A 92 3.76 -8.83 -17.94
N LYS A 93 3.66 -7.48 -18.06
CA LYS A 93 3.64 -6.85 -19.38
C LYS A 93 4.51 -5.61 -19.53
N LEU A 94 4.65 -4.78 -18.49
CA LEU A 94 5.13 -3.42 -18.67
C LEU A 94 6.56 -3.22 -18.16
N LEU A 95 6.97 -3.93 -17.13
CA LEU A 95 8.31 -3.80 -16.57
C LEU A 95 9.30 -4.69 -17.29
N PRO A 96 10.56 -4.24 -17.49
CA PRO A 96 11.61 -5.05 -18.14
C PRO A 96 12.05 -6.25 -17.28
N ARG A 97 11.71 -6.25 -16.01
CA ARG A 97 12.00 -7.30 -15.03
C ARG A 97 11.18 -7.10 -13.77
N ARG A 98 11.20 -8.09 -12.89
CA ARG A 98 10.58 -8.02 -11.54
C ARG A 98 11.16 -6.84 -10.74
N PRO A 99 10.33 -6.01 -10.09
CA PRO A 99 10.81 -4.91 -9.26
C PRO A 99 11.45 -5.45 -7.97
N ASP A 100 12.39 -4.68 -7.45
CA ASP A 100 13.07 -4.97 -6.18
C ASP A 100 12.27 -4.41 -4.98
N LEU A 101 11.35 -3.46 -5.26
CA LEU A 101 10.49 -2.82 -4.26
C LEU A 101 9.21 -2.31 -4.94
N ILE A 102 8.08 -2.47 -4.27
CA ILE A 102 6.81 -1.82 -4.60
C ILE A 102 6.47 -0.80 -3.53
N ILE A 103 6.06 0.41 -3.93
CA ILE A 103 5.54 1.42 -3.02
C ILE A 103 4.16 1.84 -3.54
N SER A 104 3.16 1.70 -2.70
CA SER A 104 1.79 2.13 -2.95
C SER A 104 1.49 3.41 -2.18
N GLY A 105 1.12 4.47 -2.88
CA GLY A 105 0.88 5.80 -2.31
C GLY A 105 1.70 6.89 -3.03
N MET A 106 1.91 8.06 -2.41
CA MET A 106 1.49 8.43 -1.03
C MET A 106 0.01 8.83 -1.03
N ASN A 107 -0.79 8.20 -0.16
CA ASN A 107 -2.21 8.52 -0.05
C ASN A 107 -2.41 9.86 0.67
N PRO A 108 -3.20 10.82 0.13
CA PRO A 108 -3.55 12.05 0.83
C PRO A 108 -4.67 11.80 1.85
N GLY A 109 -4.33 11.16 2.95
CA GLY A 109 -5.21 10.73 4.03
C GLY A 109 -4.65 9.51 4.74
N PRO A 110 -4.89 9.35 6.04
CA PRO A 110 -4.33 8.24 6.81
C PRO A 110 -5.05 6.92 6.49
N ASN A 111 -4.29 5.82 6.55
CA ASN A 111 -4.81 4.45 6.58
C ASN A 111 -4.39 3.82 7.91
N LEU A 112 -5.20 4.02 8.94
CA LEU A 112 -4.92 3.69 10.34
C LEU A 112 -5.98 2.75 10.93
N GLY A 113 -5.52 1.81 11.74
CA GLY A 113 -6.41 0.87 12.42
C GLY A 113 -7.00 -0.20 11.51
N GLN A 114 -7.75 -1.10 12.10
CA GLN A 114 -8.19 -2.33 11.42
C GLN A 114 -9.20 -2.06 10.29
N GLN A 115 -10.04 -1.05 10.40
CA GLN A 115 -11.06 -0.82 9.39
C GLN A 115 -10.49 -0.15 8.13
N ASP A 116 -9.68 0.93 8.28
CA ASP A 116 -9.13 1.64 7.12
C ASP A 116 -8.30 0.71 6.24
N ILE A 117 -7.43 -0.12 6.83
CA ILE A 117 -6.56 -1.00 6.05
C ILE A 117 -7.34 -2.01 5.20
N ASN A 118 -8.55 -2.42 5.63
CA ASN A 118 -9.38 -3.36 4.89
C ASN A 118 -10.09 -2.73 3.69
N TYR A 119 -10.31 -1.42 3.69
CA TYR A 119 -10.92 -0.70 2.58
C TYR A 119 -9.92 -0.02 1.67
N SER A 120 -8.71 0.28 2.15
CA SER A 120 -7.69 1.06 1.46
C SER A 120 -7.18 0.39 0.19
N GLY A 121 -7.29 1.10 -0.94
CA GLY A 121 -6.63 0.73 -2.19
C GLY A 121 -5.11 0.88 -2.12
N THR A 122 -4.62 1.86 -1.37
CA THR A 122 -3.19 2.08 -1.12
C THR A 122 -2.58 0.88 -0.39
N VAL A 123 -3.19 0.44 0.73
CA VAL A 123 -2.72 -0.74 1.48
C VAL A 123 -2.85 -2.00 0.63
N ALA A 124 -3.95 -2.13 -0.13
CA ALA A 124 -4.17 -3.24 -1.04
C ALA A 124 -3.06 -3.37 -2.08
N GLY A 125 -2.56 -2.26 -2.64
CA GLY A 125 -1.42 -2.27 -3.55
C GLY A 125 -0.17 -2.90 -2.93
N ALA A 126 0.15 -2.54 -1.69
CA ALA A 126 1.30 -3.13 -0.98
C ALA A 126 1.08 -4.62 -0.66
N ILE A 127 -0.10 -4.99 -0.19
CA ILE A 127 -0.47 -6.40 0.08
C ILE A 127 -0.38 -7.23 -1.20
N GLN A 128 -0.88 -6.71 -2.34
CA GLN A 128 -0.78 -7.39 -3.64
C GLN A 128 0.66 -7.66 -4.05
N GLY A 129 1.56 -6.69 -3.86
CA GLY A 129 2.99 -6.87 -4.10
C GLY A 129 3.60 -7.94 -3.20
N THR A 130 3.20 -7.96 -1.94
CA THR A 130 3.66 -8.94 -0.93
C THR A 130 3.19 -10.35 -1.26
N PHE A 131 1.95 -10.56 -1.72
CA PHE A 131 1.47 -11.85 -2.22
C PHE A 131 2.33 -12.39 -3.37
N LEU A 132 2.85 -11.50 -4.18
CA LEU A 132 3.75 -11.85 -5.27
C LEU A 132 5.22 -11.98 -4.82
N GLY A 133 5.50 -11.93 -3.50
CA GLY A 133 6.85 -12.10 -2.92
C GLY A 133 7.78 -10.94 -3.21
N ILE A 134 7.28 -9.73 -3.34
CA ILE A 134 8.07 -8.51 -3.54
C ILE A 134 7.97 -7.66 -2.27
N PRO A 135 9.09 -7.16 -1.71
CA PRO A 135 9.05 -6.19 -0.62
C PRO A 135 8.13 -5.03 -0.98
N SER A 136 7.17 -4.72 -0.11
CA SER A 136 6.12 -3.74 -0.44
C SER A 136 5.79 -2.83 0.73
N ILE A 137 5.57 -1.54 0.43
CA ILE A 137 5.29 -0.48 1.39
C ILE A 137 4.02 0.24 0.96
N ALA A 138 3.06 0.39 1.87
CA ALA A 138 1.95 1.32 1.76
C ALA A 138 2.31 2.60 2.50
N VAL A 139 2.05 3.76 1.90
CA VAL A 139 2.38 5.06 2.47
C VAL A 139 1.16 5.97 2.45
N SER A 140 0.85 6.55 3.60
CA SER A 140 -0.28 7.43 3.81
C SER A 140 0.14 8.66 4.61
N LEU A 141 -0.50 9.79 4.34
CA LEU A 141 -0.17 11.08 4.93
C LEU A 141 -1.30 11.55 5.86
N LEU A 142 -0.94 12.15 6.97
CA LEU A 142 -1.90 12.88 7.79
C LEU A 142 -1.89 14.36 7.38
N PRO A 143 -3.06 15.00 7.28
CA PRO A 143 -3.13 16.42 7.00
C PRO A 143 -2.59 17.24 8.17
N ASP A 144 -2.07 18.42 7.88
CA ASP A 144 -1.81 19.45 8.88
C ASP A 144 -3.11 20.16 9.32
N ALA A 145 -3.00 21.15 10.19
CA ALA A 145 -4.15 21.90 10.71
C ALA A 145 -4.93 22.67 9.61
N SER A 146 -4.32 22.94 8.47
CA SER A 146 -4.98 23.57 7.30
C SER A 146 -5.58 22.56 6.32
N GLY A 147 -5.40 21.27 6.55
CA GLY A 147 -5.78 20.20 5.65
C GLY A 147 -4.74 19.90 4.57
N GLY A 148 -3.58 20.52 4.61
CA GLY A 148 -2.48 20.34 3.66
C GLY A 148 -1.57 19.17 3.99
N PHE A 149 -0.66 18.86 3.03
CA PHE A 149 0.32 17.78 3.17
C PHE A 149 1.71 18.28 2.78
N ASP A 150 2.73 18.07 3.61
CA ASP A 150 4.12 18.33 3.23
C ASP A 150 4.67 17.15 2.41
N LEU A 151 4.42 17.21 1.11
CA LEU A 151 4.84 16.16 0.16
C LEU A 151 6.36 16.02 0.04
N LYS A 152 7.11 17.09 0.27
CA LYS A 152 8.59 17.07 0.19
C LYS A 152 9.16 16.31 1.38
N PHE A 153 8.72 16.66 2.57
CA PHE A 153 9.10 15.95 3.80
C PHE A 153 8.72 14.47 3.72
N ALA A 154 7.47 14.18 3.35
CA ALA A 154 7.00 12.81 3.23
C ALA A 154 7.81 11.99 2.23
N ALA A 155 8.12 12.54 1.06
CA ALA A 155 8.92 11.85 0.05
C ALA A 155 10.36 11.56 0.54
N GLU A 156 10.95 12.42 1.39
CA GLU A 156 12.25 12.15 2.04
C GLU A 156 12.16 10.99 3.03
N VAL A 157 11.13 10.97 3.86
CA VAL A 157 10.87 9.86 4.77
C VAL A 157 10.75 8.55 3.99
N VAL A 158 9.92 8.53 2.95
CA VAL A 158 9.73 7.34 2.11
C VAL A 158 11.02 6.92 1.43
N ARG A 159 11.82 7.86 0.93
CA ARG A 159 13.12 7.57 0.33
C ARG A 159 14.05 6.86 1.32
N THR A 160 14.09 7.34 2.56
CA THR A 160 14.92 6.74 3.62
C THR A 160 14.47 5.31 3.92
N ILE A 161 13.16 5.09 4.05
CA ILE A 161 12.59 3.75 4.27
C ILE A 161 12.90 2.85 3.06
N ALA A 162 12.68 3.33 1.84
CA ALA A 162 12.93 2.59 0.61
C ALA A 162 14.40 2.15 0.47
N ALA A 163 15.36 3.03 0.79
CA ALA A 163 16.78 2.71 0.77
C ALA A 163 17.11 1.55 1.73
N ASN A 164 16.54 1.57 2.94
CA ASN A 164 16.75 0.51 3.94
C ASN A 164 16.08 -0.80 3.50
N VAL A 165 14.85 -0.77 2.98
CA VAL A 165 14.16 -1.97 2.50
C VAL A 165 14.86 -2.56 1.27
N LEU A 166 15.40 -1.74 0.38
CA LEU A 166 16.21 -2.23 -0.76
C LEU A 166 17.51 -2.91 -0.30
N ALA A 167 18.07 -2.48 0.82
CA ALA A 167 19.31 -3.07 1.36
C ALA A 167 19.06 -4.35 2.17
N SER A 168 18.01 -4.42 2.96
CA SER A 168 17.76 -5.49 3.94
C SER A 168 16.54 -6.36 3.65
N GLY A 169 15.64 -5.95 2.75
CA GLY A 169 14.36 -6.61 2.51
C GLY A 169 13.33 -6.35 3.61
N LEU A 170 12.23 -7.08 3.54
CA LEU A 170 11.20 -7.21 4.58
C LEU A 170 11.02 -8.70 4.91
N PRO A 171 10.54 -9.05 6.11
CA PRO A 171 10.20 -10.42 6.42
C PRO A 171 9.22 -11.01 5.40
N PRO A 172 9.34 -12.29 5.03
CA PRO A 172 8.42 -12.93 4.07
C PRO A 172 6.95 -12.78 4.48
N GLY A 173 6.08 -12.54 3.50
CA GLY A 173 4.65 -12.35 3.74
C GLY A 173 4.28 -11.06 4.46
N THR A 174 5.21 -10.11 4.60
CA THR A 174 4.99 -8.86 5.34
C THR A 174 5.05 -7.66 4.41
N ALA A 175 3.99 -6.85 4.41
CA ALA A 175 3.96 -5.48 3.89
C ALA A 175 4.18 -4.50 5.04
N LEU A 176 4.75 -3.34 4.75
CA LEU A 176 4.91 -2.27 5.72
C LEU A 176 3.87 -1.16 5.47
N ASN A 177 2.99 -0.90 6.43
CA ASN A 177 2.06 0.24 6.37
C ASN A 177 2.64 1.42 7.15
N VAL A 178 2.87 2.53 6.47
CA VAL A 178 3.52 3.73 7.01
C VAL A 178 2.56 4.90 6.95
N ASN A 179 2.30 5.52 8.09
CA ASN A 179 1.53 6.76 8.16
C ASN A 179 2.42 7.89 8.67
N ILE A 180 2.49 8.99 7.91
CA ILE A 180 3.40 10.10 8.13
C ILE A 180 2.61 11.34 8.53
N PRO A 181 2.72 11.80 9.79
CA PRO A 181 2.11 13.07 10.23
C PRO A 181 2.87 14.27 9.66
N PRO A 182 2.27 15.47 9.69
CA PRO A 182 2.96 16.69 9.30
C PRO A 182 4.16 16.95 10.22
N PRO A 183 5.23 17.60 9.70
CA PRO A 183 6.36 18.01 10.52
C PRO A 183 5.99 19.15 11.49
N PRO A 184 6.68 19.27 12.64
CA PRO A 184 7.78 18.44 13.09
C PRO A 184 7.32 17.10 13.68
N VAL A 185 7.93 15.99 13.22
CA VAL A 185 7.64 14.67 13.76
C VAL A 185 8.48 14.39 15.00
N LYS A 186 7.92 13.66 15.99
CA LYS A 186 8.61 13.29 17.21
C LYS A 186 9.53 12.07 17.07
N GLY A 187 9.48 11.39 15.93
CA GLY A 187 10.26 10.19 15.65
C GLY A 187 9.42 9.11 14.97
N VAL A 188 9.86 7.87 15.07
CA VAL A 188 9.22 6.70 14.43
C VAL A 188 8.84 5.69 15.51
N LYS A 189 7.67 5.06 15.39
CA LYS A 189 7.24 3.94 16.23
C LYS A 189 6.88 2.73 15.37
N ILE A 190 7.38 1.55 15.76
CA ILE A 190 6.84 0.28 15.26
C ILE A 190 5.54 0.03 16.03
N THR A 191 4.45 -0.20 15.31
CA THR A 191 3.11 -0.20 15.87
C THR A 191 2.34 -1.47 15.49
N ARG A 192 1.26 -1.73 16.22
CA ARG A 192 0.18 -2.64 15.83
C ARG A 192 -1.04 -1.84 15.40
N LEU A 193 -1.96 -2.48 14.69
CA LEU A 193 -3.22 -1.85 14.31
C LEU A 193 -4.07 -1.53 15.54
N GLY A 194 -4.54 -0.29 15.61
CA GLY A 194 -5.54 0.12 16.58
C GLY A 194 -6.97 -0.17 16.11
N TRP A 195 -7.93 0.07 17.00
CA TRP A 195 -9.33 0.13 16.63
C TRP A 195 -9.68 1.54 16.18
N LYS A 196 -9.99 1.69 14.91
CA LYS A 196 -10.60 2.89 14.36
C LYS A 196 -11.74 2.41 13.49
N PHE A 197 -12.94 2.85 13.79
CA PHE A 197 -14.12 2.49 13.02
C PHE A 197 -15.03 3.70 12.86
N TYR A 198 -15.74 3.67 11.76
CA TYR A 198 -16.72 4.67 11.41
C TYR A 198 -18.10 4.12 11.73
N ASP A 199 -18.99 5.01 12.17
CA ASP A 199 -20.43 4.73 12.32
C ASP A 199 -21.14 5.48 11.18
N PRO A 200 -21.26 4.86 9.99
CA PRO A 200 -21.76 5.57 8.82
C PRO A 200 -23.26 5.83 8.93
N GLU A 201 -23.63 7.07 8.70
CA GLU A 201 -25.04 7.46 8.52
C GLU A 201 -25.40 7.34 7.04
N ILE A 202 -26.59 6.80 6.73
CA ILE A 202 -27.14 6.82 5.39
C ILE A 202 -27.86 8.14 5.19
N ILE A 203 -27.34 8.96 4.27
CA ILE A 203 -27.90 10.28 3.94
C ILE A 203 -28.74 10.15 2.68
N GLU A 204 -30.06 10.30 2.82
CA GLU A 204 -30.97 10.35 1.68
C GLU A 204 -31.05 11.77 1.09
N LYS A 205 -31.03 11.85 -0.23
CA LYS A 205 -31.19 13.05 -1.03
C LYS A 205 -32.15 12.77 -2.18
N THR A 206 -32.72 13.81 -2.79
CA THR A 206 -33.61 13.72 -3.94
C THR A 206 -32.97 14.44 -5.13
N ASP A 207 -32.98 13.82 -6.30
CA ASP A 207 -32.51 14.43 -7.53
C ASP A 207 -33.56 15.42 -8.11
N PRO A 208 -33.22 16.23 -9.14
CA PRO A 208 -34.18 17.16 -9.78
C PRO A 208 -35.40 16.51 -10.44
N ARG A 209 -35.40 15.16 -10.59
CA ARG A 209 -36.52 14.37 -11.12
C ARG A 209 -37.33 13.68 -10.04
N ASN A 210 -37.12 14.05 -8.77
CA ASN A 210 -37.78 13.48 -7.59
C ASN A 210 -37.45 12.00 -7.31
N SER A 211 -36.32 11.50 -7.79
CA SER A 211 -35.83 10.15 -7.44
C SER A 211 -34.88 10.24 -6.27
N SER A 212 -35.09 9.41 -5.24
CA SER A 212 -34.19 9.32 -4.09
C SER A 212 -32.87 8.68 -4.48
N TYR A 213 -31.76 9.21 -3.93
CA TYR A 213 -30.44 8.62 -3.95
C TYR A 213 -29.80 8.73 -2.57
N PHE A 214 -28.83 7.85 -2.31
CA PHE A 214 -28.29 7.69 -0.97
C PHE A 214 -26.79 7.83 -0.97
N TRP A 215 -26.25 8.46 0.07
CA TRP A 215 -24.83 8.49 0.37
C TRP A 215 -24.53 7.69 1.64
N ILE A 216 -23.42 6.95 1.62
CA ILE A 216 -22.84 6.45 2.85
C ILE A 216 -21.99 7.60 3.42
N GLY A 217 -22.46 8.24 4.47
CA GLY A 217 -21.73 9.30 5.13
C GLY A 217 -20.45 8.76 5.81
N THR A 218 -19.45 9.61 5.91
CA THR A 218 -18.16 9.20 6.49
C THR A 218 -18.21 8.99 8.02
N GLY A 219 -19.27 9.51 8.69
CA GLY A 219 -19.41 9.43 10.14
C GLY A 219 -18.26 10.11 10.91
N VAL A 220 -18.39 10.20 12.19
CA VAL A 220 -17.26 10.60 13.07
C VAL A 220 -16.48 9.36 13.44
N PRO A 221 -15.18 9.27 13.13
CA PRO A 221 -14.41 8.09 13.46
C PRO A 221 -14.31 7.93 14.98
N ARG A 222 -14.78 6.82 15.49
CA ARG A 222 -14.52 6.43 16.89
C ARG A 222 -13.14 5.80 16.94
N ARG A 223 -12.28 6.36 17.78
CA ARG A 223 -10.92 5.88 18.03
C ARG A 223 -10.91 5.15 19.35
N VAL A 224 -10.50 3.88 19.32
CA VAL A 224 -10.14 3.12 20.50
C VAL A 224 -8.71 2.65 20.27
N GLY A 225 -7.76 3.33 20.84
CA GLY A 225 -6.35 3.00 20.72
C GLY A 225 -5.70 3.14 22.10
N ASP A 226 -5.04 2.08 22.52
CA ASP A 226 -4.11 2.06 23.62
C ASP A 226 -2.68 2.32 23.15
N ALA A 227 -1.75 2.46 24.05
CA ALA A 227 -0.34 2.66 23.76
C ALA A 227 0.19 1.56 22.81
N GLY A 228 1.01 1.96 21.84
CA GLY A 228 1.62 1.06 20.85
C GLY A 228 0.77 0.81 19.59
N THR A 229 -0.40 1.45 19.44
CA THR A 229 -1.18 1.40 18.20
C THR A 229 -0.76 2.48 17.21
N ASP A 230 -0.98 2.21 15.92
CA ASP A 230 -0.74 3.15 14.83
C ASP A 230 -1.58 4.43 14.96
N VAL A 231 -2.85 4.28 15.36
CA VAL A 231 -3.78 5.39 15.63
C VAL A 231 -3.21 6.34 16.67
N MET A 232 -2.71 5.79 17.80
CA MET A 232 -2.15 6.62 18.88
C MET A 232 -0.82 7.23 18.49
N ALA A 233 0.08 6.46 17.86
CA ALA A 233 1.36 6.97 17.40
C ALA A 233 1.20 8.15 16.44
N ALA A 234 0.31 8.03 15.46
CA ALA A 234 0.03 9.09 14.50
C ALA A 234 -0.58 10.34 15.17
N HIS A 235 -1.54 10.14 16.10
CA HIS A 235 -2.14 11.23 16.85
C HIS A 235 -1.13 11.97 17.74
N GLU A 236 -0.15 11.25 18.29
CA GLU A 236 0.94 11.82 19.09
C GLU A 236 2.03 12.52 18.25
N GLY A 237 1.96 12.48 16.92
CA GLY A 237 2.93 13.09 16.01
C GLY A 237 4.16 12.22 15.71
N TYR A 238 4.04 10.89 15.85
CA TYR A 238 5.07 9.94 15.41
C TYR A 238 4.70 9.36 14.05
N ILE A 239 5.69 9.10 13.22
CA ILE A 239 5.52 8.23 12.05
C ILE A 239 5.22 6.83 12.58
N SER A 240 4.07 6.26 12.21
CA SER A 240 3.75 4.87 12.53
C SER A 240 4.23 3.93 11.42
N MET A 241 4.84 2.82 11.80
CA MET A 241 5.27 1.75 10.91
C MET A 241 4.67 0.43 11.41
N THR A 242 3.61 -0.01 10.75
CA THR A 242 2.88 -1.24 11.13
C THR A 242 3.18 -2.36 10.14
N PRO A 243 3.82 -3.46 10.55
CA PRO A 243 3.95 -4.65 9.71
C PRO A 243 2.58 -5.33 9.55
N LEU A 244 2.16 -5.56 8.30
CA LEU A 244 0.94 -6.26 7.95
C LEU A 244 1.29 -7.61 7.35
N HIS A 245 0.72 -8.68 7.85
CA HIS A 245 0.97 -10.03 7.34
C HIS A 245 -0.13 -10.46 6.37
N THR A 246 0.25 -11.15 5.29
CA THR A 246 -0.68 -11.62 4.27
C THR A 246 -1.47 -12.85 4.70
N ASP A 247 -0.97 -13.62 5.67
CA ASP A 247 -1.72 -14.72 6.27
C ASP A 247 -2.69 -14.15 7.33
N MET A 248 -3.97 -14.18 7.02
CA MET A 248 -5.07 -13.73 7.89
C MET A 248 -5.59 -14.84 8.80
N THR A 249 -4.95 -16.01 8.83
CA THR A 249 -5.37 -17.13 9.68
C THR A 249 -5.21 -16.78 11.16
N ALA A 250 -6.26 -16.96 11.93
CA ALA A 250 -6.20 -16.78 13.38
C ALA A 250 -5.54 -18.03 14.03
N HIS A 251 -4.23 -18.19 13.86
CA HIS A 251 -3.47 -19.39 14.26
C HIS A 251 -3.67 -19.77 15.72
N HIS A 252 -3.81 -18.79 16.62
CA HIS A 252 -3.98 -19.01 18.06
C HIS A 252 -5.30 -19.69 18.44
N ILE A 253 -6.29 -19.73 17.56
CA ILE A 253 -7.58 -20.35 17.83
C ILE A 253 -7.85 -21.63 17.03
N LEU A 254 -6.92 -22.07 16.16
CA LEU A 254 -7.11 -23.29 15.35
C LEU A 254 -7.38 -24.54 16.20
N SER A 255 -6.82 -24.60 17.40
CA SER A 255 -7.03 -25.70 18.38
C SER A 255 -8.18 -25.46 19.35
N SER A 256 -8.98 -24.40 19.16
CA SER A 256 -10.02 -24.00 20.10
C SER A 256 -11.09 -25.11 20.24
N PRO A 257 -11.55 -25.40 21.47
CA PRO A 257 -12.61 -26.39 21.69
C PRO A 257 -13.91 -26.06 20.95
N LYS A 258 -14.21 -24.77 20.73
CA LYS A 258 -15.41 -24.36 19.99
C LYS A 258 -15.32 -24.77 18.53
N LEU A 259 -14.19 -24.56 17.86
CA LEU A 259 -13.98 -24.99 16.46
C LEU A 259 -13.96 -26.49 16.32
N ARG A 260 -13.34 -27.20 17.28
CA ARG A 260 -13.35 -28.68 17.29
C ARG A 260 -14.79 -29.25 17.41
N ARG A 261 -15.62 -28.70 18.32
CA ARG A 261 -17.04 -29.11 18.44
C ARG A 261 -17.79 -28.87 17.12
N LEU A 262 -17.60 -27.74 16.48
CA LEU A 262 -18.21 -27.43 15.19
C LEU A 262 -17.79 -28.46 14.11
N ALA A 263 -16.50 -28.76 14.02
CA ALA A 263 -15.98 -29.75 13.09
C ALA A 263 -16.56 -31.17 13.36
N MET A 264 -16.66 -31.56 14.63
CA MET A 264 -17.26 -32.86 15.02
C MET A 264 -18.75 -32.95 14.68
N ALA A 265 -19.50 -31.87 14.82
CA ALA A 265 -20.92 -31.82 14.47
C ALA A 265 -21.16 -32.02 12.95
N LEU A 266 -20.18 -31.70 12.11
CA LEU A 266 -20.22 -31.86 10.66
C LEU A 266 -19.67 -33.23 10.18
N ALA A 267 -19.06 -34.03 11.06
CA ALA A 267 -18.48 -35.32 10.71
C ALA A 267 -19.47 -36.33 10.11
N PRO A 268 -20.76 -36.38 10.57
CA PRO A 268 -21.77 -37.27 9.97
C PRO A 268 -22.17 -36.93 8.53
N LEU A 269 -21.82 -35.75 8.01
CA LEU A 269 -22.18 -35.33 6.65
C LEU A 269 -21.26 -35.92 5.57
N LYS A 270 -20.39 -36.85 5.93
CA LYS A 270 -19.51 -37.60 5.02
C LYS A 270 -20.18 -38.82 4.37
N GLN A 271 -21.42 -38.71 3.89
CA GLN A 271 -22.05 -39.76 3.09
C GLN A 271 -22.22 -39.28 1.65
#